data_5d7991f26b51cc53a40714cc76051939
#
_entry.id   5d7991f26b51cc53a40714cc76051939
#
_cell.length_a   1.000
_cell.length_b   1.000
_cell.length_c   1.000
_cell.angle_alpha   90.00
_cell.angle_beta   90.00
_cell.angle_gamma   90.00
#
_symmetry.space_group_name_H-M   'P 1'
#
loop_
_entity.id
_entity.type
_entity.pdbx_description
1 polymer ?
#
loop_
_entity_poly.entity_id
_entity_poly.type
_entity_poly.pdbx_seq_one_letter_code
_entity_poly.pdbx_strand_id
1 'polypeptide(L)'
;MGYTNYWTKHSKKKIAPAIIGQVNKILATFEQQSGEKVVKGFFHRDKTPTVTDTTIHFNVNKEDSGEDFYIDFKEGDNEFCKTDREPYDAAVKAVLMVLQSAGYLEEWHFDGDHDEDEYKDAVKLLQSAGIKYTEKMQSRW
;
A
#
# COMPACT_ATOMS: atom_id res chain seq x y z
N MET A 1 -18.29 7.78 -6.51
CA MET A 1 -17.97 7.86 -5.08
C MET A 1 -16.55 7.42 -4.83
N GLY A 2 -15.80 8.23 -4.11
CA GLY A 2 -14.42 7.91 -3.82
C GLY A 2 -14.26 6.82 -2.78
N TYR A 3 -13.12 6.17 -2.79
CA TYR A 3 -12.75 5.18 -1.78
C TYR A 3 -11.27 5.42 -1.48
N THR A 4 -10.96 5.70 -0.23
CA THR A 4 -9.66 6.23 0.16
C THR A 4 -9.08 5.47 1.34
N ASN A 5 -7.76 5.25 1.30
CA ASN A 5 -6.99 4.79 2.44
C ASN A 5 -6.27 6.01 3.04
N TYR A 6 -6.21 6.08 4.36
CA TYR A 6 -5.60 7.18 5.10
C TYR A 6 -4.60 6.62 6.09
N TRP A 7 -3.50 7.34 6.30
CA TRP A 7 -2.53 6.91 7.30
C TRP A 7 -1.80 8.08 7.91
N THR A 8 -1.26 7.83 9.11
CA THR A 8 -0.41 8.77 9.84
C THR A 8 0.91 8.08 10.10
N LYS A 9 2.01 8.71 9.70
CA LYS A 9 3.36 8.15 9.92
C LYS A 9 3.76 8.34 11.38
N HIS A 10 4.40 7.32 11.95
CA HIS A 10 4.82 7.36 13.35
C HIS A 10 6.01 8.28 13.56
N SER A 11 7.04 8.15 12.73
CA SER A 11 8.24 8.93 12.85
C SER A 11 9.01 8.96 11.54
N LYS A 12 10.03 9.81 11.47
CA LYS A 12 10.90 9.92 10.30
C LYS A 12 12.00 8.86 10.36
N LYS A 13 11.66 7.59 10.38
CA LYS A 13 12.68 6.56 10.40
C LYS A 13 12.72 5.81 9.08
N LYS A 14 13.92 5.37 8.73
CA LYS A 14 14.15 4.65 7.48
C LYS A 14 13.52 3.26 7.51
N ILE A 15 13.04 2.82 6.36
CA ILE A 15 12.44 1.50 6.21
C ILE A 15 13.57 0.47 6.21
N ALA A 16 13.44 -0.55 7.06
CA ALA A 16 14.43 -1.62 7.14
C ALA A 16 14.48 -2.44 5.85
N PRO A 17 15.65 -2.97 5.47
CA PRO A 17 15.77 -3.78 4.26
C PRO A 17 14.80 -4.95 4.19
N ALA A 18 14.51 -5.61 5.31
CA ALA A 18 13.56 -6.72 5.34
C ALA A 18 12.15 -6.26 4.94
N ILE A 19 11.76 -5.06 5.34
CA ILE A 19 10.44 -4.50 5.00
C ILE A 19 10.42 -4.06 3.54
N ILE A 20 11.50 -3.47 3.04
CA ILE A 20 11.63 -3.15 1.62
C ILE A 20 11.44 -4.42 0.78
N GLY A 21 12.05 -5.52 1.20
CA GLY A 21 11.89 -6.80 0.52
C GLY A 21 10.45 -7.29 0.53
N GLN A 22 9.75 -7.12 1.64
CA GLN A 22 8.33 -7.50 1.73
C GLN A 22 7.47 -6.65 0.81
N VAL A 23 7.71 -5.34 0.77
CA VAL A 23 6.96 -4.45 -0.13
C VAL A 23 7.18 -4.86 -1.59
N ASN A 24 8.42 -5.10 -1.98
CA ASN A 24 8.73 -5.56 -3.33
C ASN A 24 8.02 -6.87 -3.66
N LYS A 25 7.96 -7.79 -2.71
CA LYS A 25 7.28 -9.06 -2.91
C LYS A 25 5.78 -8.90 -3.05
N ILE A 26 5.18 -7.99 -2.29
CA ILE A 26 3.75 -7.66 -2.45
C ILE A 26 3.47 -7.17 -3.86
N LEU A 27 4.28 -6.22 -4.34
CA LEU A 27 4.06 -5.64 -5.67
C LEU A 27 4.25 -6.68 -6.77
N ALA A 28 5.27 -7.52 -6.66
CA ALA A 28 5.53 -8.58 -7.64
C ALA A 28 4.40 -9.62 -7.64
N THR A 29 3.91 -10.01 -6.47
CA THR A 29 2.81 -10.96 -6.33
C THR A 29 1.52 -10.39 -6.91
N PHE A 30 1.25 -9.13 -6.62
CA PHE A 30 0.08 -8.46 -7.18
C PHE A 30 0.14 -8.42 -8.71
N GLU A 31 1.29 -8.03 -9.26
CA GLU A 31 1.48 -7.98 -10.70
C GLU A 31 1.23 -9.35 -11.35
N GLN A 32 1.77 -10.40 -10.74
CA GLN A 32 1.59 -11.76 -11.23
C GLN A 32 0.14 -12.21 -11.19
N GLN A 33 -0.58 -11.92 -10.10
CA GLN A 33 -1.96 -12.38 -9.93
C GLN A 33 -2.94 -11.57 -10.75
N SER A 34 -2.74 -10.25 -10.84
CA SER A 34 -3.69 -9.38 -11.53
C SER A 34 -3.45 -9.27 -13.02
N GLY A 35 -2.23 -9.51 -13.46
CA GLY A 35 -1.82 -9.23 -14.82
C GLY A 35 -1.60 -7.75 -15.10
N GLU A 36 -1.77 -6.89 -14.08
CA GLU A 36 -1.55 -5.45 -14.23
C GLU A 36 -0.12 -5.10 -13.86
N LYS A 37 0.57 -4.41 -14.74
CA LYS A 37 1.96 -4.02 -14.48
C LYS A 37 2.02 -2.93 -13.42
N VAL A 38 2.84 -3.16 -12.39
CA VAL A 38 3.09 -2.13 -11.36
C VAL A 38 4.16 -1.19 -11.88
N VAL A 39 3.87 0.10 -11.80
CA VAL A 39 4.73 1.17 -12.32
C VAL A 39 4.91 2.23 -11.25
N LYS A 40 5.76 3.22 -11.51
CA LYS A 40 6.04 4.27 -10.53
C LYS A 40 4.84 5.17 -10.27
N GLY A 41 4.12 5.57 -11.31
CA GLY A 41 2.99 6.45 -11.13
C GLY A 41 2.25 6.73 -12.40
N PHE A 42 1.16 7.47 -12.29
CA PHE A 42 0.29 7.79 -13.41
C PHE A 42 1.07 8.52 -14.52
N PHE A 43 1.95 9.43 -14.15
CA PHE A 43 2.76 10.20 -15.08
C PHE A 43 4.12 9.54 -15.38
N HIS A 44 4.36 8.33 -14.85
CA HIS A 44 5.61 7.60 -15.00
C HIS A 44 5.33 6.12 -15.25
N ARG A 45 4.47 5.85 -16.23
CA ARG A 45 4.04 4.48 -16.55
C ARG A 45 5.12 3.62 -17.18
N ASP A 46 6.16 4.24 -17.65
CA ASP A 46 7.32 3.56 -18.24
C ASP A 46 8.42 3.26 -17.22
N LYS A 47 8.22 3.64 -15.96
CA LYS A 47 9.22 3.46 -14.90
C LYS A 47 8.75 2.46 -13.88
N THR A 48 9.71 1.72 -13.31
CA THR A 48 9.43 0.79 -12.23
C THR A 48 9.07 1.55 -10.95
N PRO A 49 8.35 0.92 -10.01
CA PRO A 49 8.02 1.57 -8.75
C PRO A 49 9.26 1.96 -7.95
N THR A 50 9.13 2.99 -7.14
CA THR A 50 10.17 3.39 -6.21
C THR A 50 9.92 2.70 -4.88
N VAL A 51 10.88 1.91 -4.41
CA VAL A 51 10.84 1.30 -3.09
C VAL A 51 12.23 1.43 -2.51
N THR A 52 12.42 2.43 -1.66
CA THR A 52 13.71 2.74 -1.03
C THR A 52 13.53 2.77 0.49
N ASP A 53 14.61 3.08 1.20
CA ASP A 53 14.55 3.16 2.66
C ASP A 53 13.78 4.39 3.17
N THR A 54 13.40 5.31 2.29
CA THR A 54 12.64 6.50 2.67
C THR A 54 11.32 6.66 1.95
N THR A 55 11.15 6.03 0.78
CA THR A 55 10.04 6.35 -0.11
C THR A 55 9.47 5.10 -0.77
N ILE A 56 8.15 5.02 -0.81
CA ILE A 56 7.43 4.01 -1.60
C ILE A 56 6.47 4.77 -2.51
N HIS A 57 6.58 4.53 -3.82
CA HIS A 57 5.77 5.22 -4.82
C HIS A 57 5.40 4.23 -5.92
N PHE A 58 4.10 3.95 -6.08
CA PHE A 58 3.66 3.04 -7.14
C PHE A 58 2.22 3.32 -7.57
N ASN A 59 1.88 2.79 -8.70
CA ASN A 59 0.54 2.71 -9.25
C ASN A 59 0.53 1.51 -10.21
N VAL A 60 -0.54 1.32 -10.94
CA VAL A 60 -0.60 0.31 -12.00
C VAL A 60 -0.71 1.01 -13.34
N ASN A 61 -0.25 0.33 -14.39
CA ASN A 61 -0.29 0.89 -15.75
C ASN A 61 -1.69 0.72 -16.34
N LYS A 62 -2.61 1.58 -15.91
CA LYS A 62 -4.00 1.54 -16.28
C LYS A 62 -4.57 2.96 -16.29
N GLU A 63 -5.22 3.36 -17.37
CA GLU A 63 -5.68 4.75 -17.53
C GLU A 63 -6.65 5.21 -16.46
N ASP A 64 -7.52 4.33 -16.02
CA ASP A 64 -8.55 4.65 -15.03
C ASP A 64 -8.19 4.18 -13.63
N SER A 65 -6.91 3.99 -13.34
CA SER A 65 -6.49 3.70 -11.97
C SER A 65 -6.70 4.92 -11.09
N GLY A 66 -6.74 4.70 -9.78
CA GLY A 66 -6.85 5.79 -8.82
C GLY A 66 -5.54 6.56 -8.67
N GLU A 67 -5.40 7.26 -7.55
CA GLU A 67 -4.20 8.05 -7.27
C GLU A 67 -2.98 7.17 -7.04
N ASP A 68 -1.79 7.72 -7.30
CA ASP A 68 -0.55 7.06 -6.94
C ASP A 68 -0.52 6.80 -5.44
N PHE A 69 -0.01 5.62 -5.03
CA PHE A 69 0.38 5.44 -3.65
C PHE A 69 1.74 6.08 -3.48
N TYR A 70 1.84 7.02 -2.57
CA TYR A 70 3.09 7.72 -2.29
C TYR A 70 3.23 7.93 -0.79
N ILE A 71 4.31 7.42 -0.23
CA ILE A 71 4.65 7.66 1.16
C ILE A 71 6.14 8.00 1.23
N ASP A 72 6.47 9.10 1.92
CA ASP A 72 7.84 9.56 2.08
C ASP A 72 8.09 9.81 3.57
N PHE A 73 8.98 9.02 4.15
CA PHE A 73 9.27 9.11 5.58
C PHE A 73 10.21 10.26 5.93
N LYS A 74 10.65 11.04 4.94
CA LYS A 74 11.35 12.31 5.20
C LYS A 74 10.39 13.44 5.50
N GLU A 75 9.17 13.34 4.99
CA GLU A 75 8.13 14.35 5.19
C GLU A 75 7.22 13.92 6.33
N GLY A 76 6.68 14.86 7.09
CA GLY A 76 6.06 14.56 8.36
C GLY A 76 4.54 14.55 8.43
N ASP A 77 3.80 14.62 7.34
CA ASP A 77 2.37 14.86 7.39
C ASP A 77 1.52 13.60 7.24
N ASN A 78 0.24 13.75 7.54
CA ASN A 78 -0.77 12.75 7.26
C ASN A 78 -0.94 12.63 5.75
N GLU A 79 -1.20 11.40 5.29
CA GLU A 79 -1.31 11.13 3.88
C GLU A 79 -2.53 10.27 3.58
N PHE A 80 -2.90 10.25 2.31
CA PHE A 80 -4.01 9.41 1.86
C PHE A 80 -3.77 8.99 0.41
N CYS A 81 -4.50 7.95 -0.01
CA CYS A 81 -4.47 7.48 -1.39
C CYS A 81 -5.89 7.07 -1.78
N LYS A 82 -6.45 7.78 -2.75
CA LYS A 82 -7.78 7.50 -3.26
C LYS A 82 -7.66 6.47 -4.37
N THR A 83 -8.00 5.22 -4.06
CA THR A 83 -7.89 4.11 -5.00
C THR A 83 -9.16 3.87 -5.80
N ASP A 84 -10.28 4.44 -5.38
CA ASP A 84 -11.60 4.29 -6.02
C ASP A 84 -12.02 2.82 -6.16
N ARG A 85 -11.60 1.95 -5.24
CA ARG A 85 -11.87 0.52 -5.25
C ARG A 85 -11.29 -0.21 -6.48
N GLU A 86 -10.33 0.40 -7.16
CA GLU A 86 -9.64 -0.28 -8.26
C GLU A 86 -8.83 -1.46 -7.72
N PRO A 87 -8.56 -2.49 -8.53
CA PRO A 87 -7.90 -3.71 -8.03
C PRO A 87 -6.58 -3.46 -7.29
N TYR A 88 -5.81 -2.43 -7.66
CA TYR A 88 -4.54 -2.17 -6.97
C TYR A 88 -4.71 -1.70 -5.52
N ASP A 89 -5.95 -1.41 -5.10
CA ASP A 89 -6.24 -1.10 -3.70
C ASP A 89 -5.75 -2.23 -2.78
N ALA A 90 -5.83 -3.48 -3.23
CA ALA A 90 -5.32 -4.60 -2.46
C ALA A 90 -3.82 -4.46 -2.19
N ALA A 91 -3.05 -4.01 -3.17
CA ALA A 91 -1.62 -3.77 -3.00
C ALA A 91 -1.37 -2.59 -2.06
N VAL A 92 -2.13 -1.51 -2.19
CA VAL A 92 -2.03 -0.35 -1.30
C VAL A 92 -2.27 -0.77 0.15
N LYS A 93 -3.38 -1.49 0.40
CA LYS A 93 -3.70 -1.97 1.75
C LYS A 93 -2.63 -2.92 2.29
N ALA A 94 -2.18 -3.85 1.46
CA ALA A 94 -1.17 -4.83 1.89
C ALA A 94 0.12 -4.13 2.33
N VAL A 95 0.57 -3.13 1.57
CA VAL A 95 1.76 -2.35 1.92
C VAL A 95 1.53 -1.59 3.23
N LEU A 96 0.37 -0.94 3.38
CA LEU A 96 0.04 -0.22 4.62
C LEU A 96 -0.01 -1.16 5.82
N MET A 97 -0.56 -2.37 5.65
CA MET A 97 -0.64 -3.36 6.72
C MET A 97 0.76 -3.80 7.18
N VAL A 98 1.67 -4.01 6.25
CA VAL A 98 3.05 -4.36 6.57
C VAL A 98 3.75 -3.21 7.30
N LEU A 99 3.57 -1.99 6.81
CA LEU A 99 4.18 -0.81 7.45
C LEU A 99 3.64 -0.60 8.86
N GLN A 100 2.34 -0.77 9.06
CA GLN A 100 1.76 -0.63 10.40
C GLN A 100 2.24 -1.73 11.33
N SER A 101 2.27 -2.97 10.84
CA SER A 101 2.75 -4.12 11.62
C SER A 101 4.19 -3.92 12.07
N ALA A 102 5.02 -3.30 11.24
CA ALA A 102 6.43 -3.03 11.53
C ALA A 102 6.66 -1.75 12.34
N GLY A 103 5.61 -1.01 12.67
CA GLY A 103 5.72 0.17 13.52
C GLY A 103 6.03 1.48 12.79
N TYR A 104 5.86 1.52 11.48
CA TYR A 104 6.10 2.74 10.69
C TYR A 104 4.89 3.67 10.64
N LEU A 105 3.70 3.16 10.94
CA LEU A 105 2.49 3.96 10.94
C LEU A 105 1.87 3.96 12.33
N GLU A 106 1.40 5.13 12.79
CA GLU A 106 0.60 5.23 14.00
C GLU A 106 -0.81 4.73 13.73
N GLU A 107 -1.38 5.17 12.63
CA GLU A 107 -2.74 4.82 12.26
C GLU A 107 -2.81 4.53 10.78
N TRP A 108 -3.70 3.63 10.44
CA TRP A 108 -4.15 3.41 9.08
C TRP A 108 -5.62 3.04 9.13
N HIS A 109 -6.41 3.65 8.27
CA HIS A 109 -7.83 3.31 8.13
C HIS A 109 -8.27 3.56 6.69
N PHE A 110 -9.45 3.08 6.36
CA PHE A 110 -9.98 3.19 5.02
C PHE A 110 -11.50 3.35 5.07
N ASP A 111 -12.09 3.75 3.95
CA ASP A 111 -13.52 4.06 3.87
C ASP A 111 -14.43 2.84 3.98
N GLY A 112 -13.89 1.65 3.92
CA GLY A 112 -14.68 0.41 4.01
C GLY A 112 -14.53 -0.29 5.37
N ASP A 113 -14.99 -1.54 5.41
CA ASP A 113 -14.95 -2.39 6.58
C ASP A 113 -14.02 -3.58 6.38
N HIS A 114 -13.59 -4.19 7.50
CA HIS A 114 -12.73 -5.37 7.47
C HIS A 114 -13.41 -6.59 6.84
N ASP A 115 -14.72 -6.60 6.76
CA ASP A 115 -15.45 -7.70 6.13
C ASP A 115 -15.77 -7.44 4.66
N GLU A 116 -15.30 -6.33 4.09
CA GLU A 116 -15.45 -6.05 2.67
C GLU A 116 -14.38 -6.75 1.84
N ASP A 117 -14.67 -6.92 0.55
CA ASP A 117 -13.78 -7.62 -0.37
C ASP A 117 -12.42 -6.95 -0.50
N GLU A 118 -12.38 -5.61 -0.47
CA GLU A 118 -11.14 -4.85 -0.57
C GLU A 118 -10.14 -5.23 0.52
N TYR A 119 -10.61 -5.37 1.75
CA TYR A 119 -9.74 -5.78 2.85
C TYR A 119 -9.35 -7.23 2.72
N LYS A 120 -10.32 -8.10 2.41
CA LYS A 120 -10.07 -9.54 2.25
C LYS A 120 -9.08 -9.81 1.12
N ASP A 121 -9.16 -9.06 0.03
CA ASP A 121 -8.23 -9.19 -1.08
C ASP A 121 -6.80 -8.83 -0.66
N ALA A 122 -6.64 -7.81 0.17
CA ALA A 122 -5.34 -7.44 0.71
C ALA A 122 -4.76 -8.56 1.60
N VAL A 123 -5.60 -9.15 2.45
CA VAL A 123 -5.19 -10.28 3.30
C VAL A 123 -4.75 -11.46 2.45
N LYS A 124 -5.51 -11.79 1.40
CA LYS A 124 -5.16 -12.88 0.47
C LYS A 124 -3.85 -12.60 -0.24
N LEU A 125 -3.63 -11.35 -0.62
CA LEU A 125 -2.38 -10.95 -1.28
C LEU A 125 -1.18 -11.17 -0.35
N LEU A 126 -1.30 -10.78 0.91
CA LEU A 126 -0.26 -11.01 1.90
C LEU A 126 -0.01 -12.51 2.08
N GLN A 127 -1.06 -13.31 2.17
CA GLN A 127 -0.92 -14.76 2.29
C GLN A 127 -0.21 -15.35 1.07
N SER A 128 -0.59 -14.92 -0.13
CA SER A 128 0.04 -15.39 -1.37
C SER A 128 1.52 -15.00 -1.43
N ALA A 129 1.87 -13.84 -0.89
CA ALA A 129 3.25 -13.39 -0.83
C ALA A 129 4.04 -14.06 0.30
N GLY A 130 3.38 -14.86 1.15
CA GLY A 130 4.04 -15.51 2.28
C GLY A 130 4.46 -14.56 3.38
N ILE A 131 3.77 -13.46 3.53
CA ILE A 131 4.11 -12.42 4.49
C ILE A 131 3.19 -12.52 5.70
N LYS A 132 3.79 -12.56 6.88
CA LYS A 132 3.06 -12.50 8.15
C LYS A 132 2.98 -11.05 8.61
N TYR A 133 1.87 -10.70 9.20
CA TYR A 133 1.67 -9.36 9.73
C TYR A 133 0.87 -9.44 11.04
N THR A 134 1.00 -8.41 11.85
CA THR A 134 0.22 -8.29 13.08
C THR A 134 -1.04 -7.50 12.76
N GLU A 135 -2.18 -8.16 12.88
CA GLU A 135 -3.44 -7.50 12.65
C GLU A 135 -3.76 -6.62 13.87
N LYS A 136 -4.00 -5.34 13.60
CA LYS A 136 -4.40 -4.40 14.64
C LYS A 136 -5.81 -3.92 14.34
N MET A 137 -6.61 -3.84 15.39
CA MET A 137 -7.93 -3.27 15.26
C MET A 137 -7.81 -1.83 14.82
N GLN A 138 -8.53 -1.49 13.77
CA GLN A 138 -8.58 -0.11 13.34
C GLN A 138 -9.42 0.73 14.25
N SER A 139 -8.93 1.93 14.53
CA SER A 139 -9.72 2.94 15.19
C SER A 139 -10.79 3.40 14.20
N ARG A 140 -12.03 3.20 14.57
CA ARG A 140 -13.13 3.73 13.78
C ARG A 140 -13.64 4.97 14.48
N TRP A 141 -13.72 6.01 13.74
CA TRP A 141 -14.29 7.25 14.24
C TRP A 141 -15.76 7.37 13.87
#